data_9d89dfd716c0f249644cace4604f4107
#
_entry.id   9d89dfd716c0f249644cace4604f4107
#
_cell.length_a   1.000
_cell.length_b   1.000
_cell.length_c   1.000
_cell.angle_alpha   90.00
_cell.angle_beta   90.00
_cell.angle_gamma   90.00
#
_symmetry.space_group_name_H-M   'P 1'
#
loop_
_entity.id
_entity.type
_entity.pdbx_description
1 polymer ?
#
loop_
_entity_poly.entity_id
_entity_poly.type
_entity_poly.pdbx_seq_one_letter_code
_entity_poly.pdbx_strand_id
1 'polypeptide(L)' 'MLYTVTEVAKMLKVNRNFVYKIINNGELEAVRIGSIKVREEALNQYIEKHIIRG' A
#
# COMPACT_ATOMS: atom_id res chain seq x y z
N MET A 1 -3.42 12.44 3.01
CA MET A 1 -3.78 11.51 4.10
C MET A 1 -2.81 10.35 4.14
N LEU A 2 -2.45 9.92 5.34
CA LEU A 2 -1.53 8.81 5.52
C LEU A 2 -2.26 7.61 6.12
N TYR A 3 -1.92 6.42 5.65
CA TYR A 3 -2.45 5.18 6.17
C TYR A 3 -1.34 4.35 6.78
N THR A 4 -1.65 3.60 7.84
CA THR A 4 -0.71 2.64 8.40
C THR A 4 -0.70 1.38 7.53
N VAL A 5 0.31 0.53 7.72
CA VAL A 5 0.37 -0.76 7.01
C VAL A 5 -0.87 -1.60 7.33
N THR A 6 -1.30 -1.59 8.61
CA THR A 6 -2.50 -2.33 9.01
C THR A 6 -3.74 -1.83 8.27
N GLU A 7 -3.87 -0.51 8.15
CA GLU A 7 -5.01 0.07 7.42
C GLU A 7 -4.98 -0.30 5.95
N VAL A 8 -3.81 -0.23 5.31
CA VAL A 8 -3.66 -0.60 3.91
C VAL A 8 -4.03 -2.07 3.70
N ALA A 9 -3.56 -2.94 4.60
CA ALA A 9 -3.87 -4.36 4.51
C ALA A 9 -5.39 -4.60 4.55
N LYS A 10 -6.09 -3.90 5.43
CA LYS A 10 -7.55 -4.01 5.52
C LYS A 10 -8.23 -3.47 4.27
N MET A 11 -7.74 -2.36 3.73
CA MET A 11 -8.33 -1.74 2.55
C MET A 11 -8.15 -2.62 1.32
N LEU A 12 -7.00 -3.27 1.20
CA LEU A 12 -6.71 -4.17 0.07
C LEU A 12 -7.21 -5.60 0.32
N LYS A 13 -7.65 -5.88 1.55
CA LYS A 13 -8.12 -7.21 1.97
C LYS A 13 -7.03 -8.27 1.82
N VAL A 14 -5.84 -7.92 2.25
CA VAL A 14 -4.68 -8.83 2.27
C VAL A 14 -4.07 -8.80 3.66
N ASN A 15 -3.12 -9.69 3.94
CA ASN A 15 -2.42 -9.64 5.21
C ASN A 15 -1.30 -8.59 5.18
N ARG A 16 -0.78 -8.23 6.37
CA ARG A 16 0.25 -7.21 6.47
C ARG A 16 1.54 -7.62 5.78
N ASN A 17 1.87 -8.90 5.81
CA ASN A 17 3.08 -9.39 5.15
C ASN A 17 3.06 -9.09 3.66
N PHE A 18 1.90 -9.20 3.03
CA PHE A 18 1.75 -8.85 1.62
C PHE A 18 2.06 -7.37 1.40
N VAL A 19 1.56 -6.50 2.29
CA VAL A 19 1.81 -5.06 2.16
C VAL A 19 3.31 -4.76 2.28
N TYR A 20 3.99 -5.36 3.27
CA TYR A 20 5.44 -5.18 3.39
C TYR A 20 6.18 -5.67 2.16
N LYS A 21 5.73 -6.77 1.58
CA LYS A 21 6.34 -7.33 0.38
C LYS A 21 6.27 -6.35 -0.78
N ILE A 22 5.10 -5.77 -1.04
CA ILE A 22 4.97 -4.84 -2.17
C ILE A 22 5.69 -3.53 -1.93
N ILE A 23 5.83 -3.12 -0.67
CA ILE A 23 6.64 -1.95 -0.33
C ILE A 23 8.11 -2.24 -0.60
N ASN A 24 8.61 -3.40 -0.14
CA ASN A 24 10.01 -3.77 -0.33
C ASN A 24 10.37 -3.98 -1.79
N ASN A 25 9.42 -4.43 -2.60
CA ASN A 25 9.64 -4.62 -4.04
C ASN A 25 9.57 -3.32 -4.82
N GLY A 26 9.20 -2.21 -4.18
CA GLY A 26 9.05 -0.94 -4.86
C GLY A 26 7.74 -0.79 -5.61
N GLU A 27 6.81 -1.71 -5.44
CA GLU A 27 5.51 -1.65 -6.11
C GLU A 27 4.57 -0.65 -5.45
N LEU A 28 4.70 -0.47 -4.14
CA LEU A 28 3.90 0.48 -3.38
C LEU A 28 4.85 1.45 -2.68
N GLU A 29 4.75 2.73 -3.01
CA GLU A 29 5.56 3.75 -2.37
C GLU A 29 5.11 3.96 -0.93
N ALA A 30 6.07 4.05 -0.03
CA ALA A 30 5.79 4.29 1.38
C ALA A 30 6.80 5.28 1.95
N VAL A 31 6.44 5.89 3.06
CA VAL A 31 7.32 6.83 3.77
C VAL A 31 7.48 6.34 5.21
N ARG A 32 8.58 6.74 5.84
CA ARG A 32 8.80 6.41 7.25
C ARG A 32 8.70 7.69 8.08
N ILE A 33 7.61 7.80 8.80
CA ILE A 33 7.38 8.90 9.74
C ILE A 33 6.96 8.25 11.05
N GLY A 34 7.96 8.01 11.93
CA GLY A 34 7.76 7.20 13.13
C GLY A 34 7.71 5.73 12.76
N SER A 35 6.70 5.32 12.05
CA SER A 35 6.56 3.98 11.47
C SER A 35 6.28 4.13 9.98
N ILE A 36 6.20 3.00 9.28
CA ILE A 36 5.92 3.01 7.84
C ILE A 36 4.49 3.47 7.62
N LYS A 37 4.35 4.46 6.74
CA LYS A 37 3.05 5.03 6.34
C LYS A 37 2.95 5.03 4.83
N VAL A 38 1.72 4.98 4.32
CA VAL A 38 1.45 5.00 2.89
C VAL A 38 0.55 6.18 2.60
N ARG A 39 0.93 7.01 1.63
CA ARG A 39 0.11 8.14 1.23
C ARG A 39 -1.08 7.65 0.41
N GLU A 40 -2.20 8.35 0.54
CA GLU A 40 -3.41 8.01 -0.21
C GLU A 40 -3.15 7.94 -1.72
N GLU A 41 -2.40 8.90 -2.24
CA GLU A 41 -2.08 8.94 -3.67
C GLU A 41 -1.31 7.71 -4.11
N ALA A 42 -0.35 7.27 -3.29
CA ALA A 42 0.44 6.08 -3.61
C ALA A 42 -0.42 4.82 -3.62
N LEU A 43 -1.33 4.72 -2.66
CA LEU A 43 -2.25 3.59 -2.59
C LEU A 43 -3.18 3.57 -3.81
N ASN A 44 -3.72 4.72 -4.18
CA ASN A 44 -4.58 4.82 -5.35
C ASN A 44 -3.86 4.44 -6.63
N GLN A 45 -2.59 4.86 -6.78
CA GLN A 45 -1.79 4.50 -7.94
C GLN A 45 -1.55 3.00 -8.01
N TYR A 46 -1.27 2.38 -6.87
CA TYR A 46 -1.07 0.94 -6.81
C TYR A 46 -2.33 0.19 -7.27
N ILE A 47 -3.49 0.59 -6.74
CA ILE A 47 -4.76 -0.02 -7.11
C ILE A 47 -5.03 0.16 -8.60
N GLU A 48 -4.78 1.36 -9.13
CA GLU A 48 -5.01 1.67 -10.54
C GLU A 48 -4.19 0.76 -11.46
N LYS A 49 -2.95 0.49 -11.08
CA LYS A 49 -2.06 -0.37 -11.88
C LYS A 49 -2.52 -1.83 -11.91
N HIS A 50 -3.34 -2.24 -10.95
CA HIS A 50 -3.74 -3.63 -10.81
C HIS A 50 -5.20 -3.87 -11.16
N ILE A 51 -5.87 -2.89 -11.78
CA ILE A 51 -7.24 -3.08 -12.25
C ILE A 51 -7.24 -4.07 -13.41
N ILE A 52 -8.11 -5.07 -13.31
CA ILE A 52 -8.31 -6.01 -14.40
C ILE A 52 -9.36 -5.43 -15.33
N ARG A 53 -8.99 -5.23 -16.59
CA ARG A 53 -9.87 -4.71 -17.62
C ARG A 53 -10.04 -5.81 -18.65
N GLY A 54 -11.19 -6.42 -18.59
CA GLY A 54 -11.37 -7.55 -19.47
C GLY A 54 -12.60 -7.49 -20.32
#